data_58658851db203813547f338730affca1
#
_entry.id   58658851db203813547f338730affca1
#
_cell.length_a   1.000
_cell.length_b   1.000
_cell.length_c   1.000
_cell.angle_alpha   90.00
_cell.angle_beta   90.00
_cell.angle_gamma   90.00
#
_symmetry.space_group_name_H-M   'P 1'
#
loop_
_entity.id
_entity.type
_entity.pdbx_description
1 polymer ?
#
loop_
_entity_poly.entity_id
_entity_poly.type
_entity_poly.pdbx_seq_one_letter_code
_entity_poly.pdbx_strand_id
1 'polypeptide(L)'
;MTPRQAERHEAFKQLSYSIDTVLVFPRQLSERGVNRSILSVLKSCVPAVLAVAAVVGLVSACGGSDSASEPTPTGLTLEKIGGFSGGAIGAAEITAFDAATARLFVVNGANGTVDVLDLKDPRNPVKVGSISVTSIGASVNSVAVHDGLVALAIEASPKTDPGSVALYNAADLKLLETFKVGALPDMLTFTPDGRYLLVANEGEPSGYGVPGAVDPEGSVSVVTINRGGASVVRTADFRAFNGQEAALRAQGVRIFGPGATVAQDLEPEYIAISEDSKTAYVTLQENNAIAVVDIATAKVLDVRGLGFKDHNVAGMGLDASDEDGGVNTNTGTPAIKIQPYLVKGMYLPDGIAAYSVDGQTYLITANEGDARADWPGFNEETRVRTHCTAGLDPAVFPDAANLILDSNLGRLRITTTPNGGLTGKNAAGQCNELYAFGARSFSIWASGISRVYDSGDQLEQRTQALPNVKFNASHDSDTLDGRSATKGPEPEGVVLGRIGSKVYAFIGLERVGGVMVYDVTQPRAPSFVTYLNTRSGATGDLGPEGLFFIPASKSPNGKPLVVVGNEVSGTTAIFQVNLSY
;
A
#
# COMPACT_ATOMS: atom_id res chain seq x y z
N MET A 1 6.84 -19.60 -4.74
CA MET A 1 6.37 -20.16 -3.44
C MET A 1 6.20 -21.67 -3.50
N THR A 2 6.51 -22.40 -2.44
CA THR A 2 5.97 -23.74 -2.24
C THR A 2 4.45 -23.64 -2.00
N PRO A 3 3.66 -24.73 -2.13
CA PRO A 3 2.24 -24.73 -1.75
C PRO A 3 1.94 -24.12 -0.37
N ARG A 4 2.94 -24.04 0.50
CA ARG A 4 2.88 -23.37 1.80
C ARG A 4 2.87 -21.83 1.76
N GLN A 5 3.20 -21.20 0.66
CA GLN A 5 3.20 -19.73 0.55
C GLN A 5 1.85 -19.23 -0.01
N ALA A 6 1.23 -19.94 -0.94
CA ALA A 6 -0.16 -19.70 -1.32
C ALA A 6 -1.13 -19.97 -0.14
N GLU A 7 -0.80 -20.92 0.75
CA GLU A 7 -1.50 -21.14 2.00
C GLU A 7 -1.19 -20.05 3.06
N ARG A 8 -0.09 -19.33 2.94
CA ARG A 8 0.29 -18.27 3.91
C ARG A 8 -0.69 -17.10 3.94
N HIS A 9 -1.33 -16.76 2.85
CA HIS A 9 -2.29 -15.66 2.81
C HIS A 9 -3.65 -15.99 3.46
N GLU A 10 -3.97 -17.25 3.72
CA GLU A 10 -5.27 -17.62 4.30
C GLU A 10 -5.23 -18.31 5.68
N ALA A 11 -4.06 -18.72 6.15
CA ALA A 11 -3.96 -19.56 7.35
C ALA A 11 -3.67 -18.82 8.65
N PHE A 12 -3.45 -17.52 8.63
CA PHE A 12 -2.83 -16.85 9.78
C PHE A 12 -3.72 -15.79 10.41
N LYS A 13 -4.53 -16.08 11.37
CA LYS A 13 -5.22 -15.04 12.15
C LYS A 13 -6.04 -15.52 13.33
N GLN A 14 -5.74 -15.16 14.59
CA GLN A 14 -6.68 -14.99 15.70
C GLN A 14 -6.14 -14.77 17.11
N LEU A 15 -6.65 -13.79 17.82
CA LEU A 15 -6.72 -13.50 19.28
C LEU A 15 -5.79 -12.40 19.82
N SER A 16 -6.08 -11.52 20.55
CA SER A 16 -7.00 -10.58 21.16
C SER A 16 -6.57 -10.02 22.53
N TYR A 17 -7.05 -8.90 22.90
CA TYR A 17 -7.67 -8.18 24.03
C TYR A 17 -6.87 -7.10 24.76
N SER A 18 -7.40 -6.17 25.18
CA SER A 18 -8.32 -5.08 25.54
C SER A 18 -8.09 -4.41 26.94
N ILE A 19 -8.43 -3.18 27.21
CA ILE A 19 -9.34 -2.47 28.16
C ILE A 19 -9.07 -0.96 28.32
N ASP A 20 -10.18 -0.24 28.41
CA ASP A 20 -10.33 1.20 28.66
C ASP A 20 -10.01 1.71 30.05
N THR A 21 -9.72 3.02 30.17
CA THR A 21 -10.21 3.85 31.27
C THR A 21 -10.32 5.32 30.90
N VAL A 22 -11.48 5.87 31.18
CA VAL A 22 -11.94 7.26 31.05
C VAL A 22 -11.31 8.16 32.09
N LEU A 23 -10.93 9.38 31.75
CA LEU A 23 -10.84 10.50 32.70
C LEU A 23 -11.34 11.83 32.16
N VAL A 24 -12.14 12.46 33.01
CA VAL A 24 -12.98 13.63 32.87
C VAL A 24 -12.18 14.94 33.05
N PHE A 25 -12.47 15.95 32.27
CA PHE A 25 -12.02 17.33 32.48
C PHE A 25 -12.88 18.09 33.49
N PRO A 26 -12.33 19.09 34.19
CA PRO A 26 -13.08 20.29 34.50
C PRO A 26 -12.49 21.54 33.86
N ARG A 27 -13.40 22.36 33.35
CA ARG A 27 -13.18 23.77 32.97
C ARG A 27 -12.93 24.64 34.20
N GLN A 28 -12.07 25.60 34.08
CA GLN A 28 -12.37 26.92 34.63
C GLN A 28 -11.63 28.07 33.91
N LEU A 29 -12.36 29.14 33.77
CA LEU A 29 -12.03 30.42 33.18
C LEU A 29 -11.18 31.31 34.11
N SER A 30 -10.31 32.15 33.58
CA SER A 30 -10.24 33.54 34.11
C SER A 30 -9.63 34.47 33.05
N GLU A 31 -10.35 35.59 32.86
CA GLU A 31 -9.98 36.76 32.07
C GLU A 31 -9.01 37.67 32.82
N ARG A 32 -8.26 38.44 32.10
CA ARG A 32 -7.76 39.83 32.26
C ARG A 32 -6.42 39.96 31.54
N GLY A 33 -6.09 41.02 30.83
CA GLY A 33 -6.66 42.36 30.62
C GLY A 33 -5.87 43.11 29.56
N VAL A 34 -6.49 44.09 29.13
CA VAL A 34 -6.19 45.07 28.09
C VAL A 34 -4.86 45.82 28.31
N ASN A 35 -4.09 46.12 27.26
CA ASN A 35 -3.73 47.53 27.05
C ASN A 35 -3.42 47.89 25.57
N ARG A 36 -3.88 49.06 25.20
CA ARG A 36 -3.76 49.71 23.89
C ARG A 36 -2.58 50.69 23.86
N SER A 37 -2.29 51.11 22.67
CA SER A 37 -1.57 52.33 22.23
C SER A 37 -0.19 52.02 21.66
N ILE A 38 0.26 52.56 20.53
CA ILE A 38 0.10 53.88 19.96
C ILE A 38 0.23 53.85 18.45
N LEU A 39 -0.56 54.69 17.81
CA LEU A 39 -0.58 55.05 16.38
C LEU A 39 0.43 56.16 16.09
N SER A 40 0.72 56.32 14.81
CA SER A 40 1.24 57.53 14.12
C SER A 40 2.70 57.44 13.67
N VAL A 41 3.17 57.99 12.59
CA VAL A 41 2.82 59.00 11.60
C VAL A 41 3.97 58.97 10.57
N LEU A 42 3.90 59.16 9.34
CA LEU A 42 3.62 60.10 8.28
C LEU A 42 4.17 59.57 6.93
N LYS A 43 3.55 59.62 5.93
CA LYS A 43 3.29 60.40 4.69
C LYS A 43 4.47 61.17 4.05
N SER A 44 4.52 61.02 2.72
CA SER A 44 4.96 61.94 1.65
C SER A 44 6.44 61.83 1.24
N CYS A 45 6.77 61.59 -0.04
CA CYS A 45 6.69 62.52 -1.16
C CYS A 45 6.99 61.85 -2.50
N VAL A 46 6.24 62.19 -3.51
CA VAL A 46 6.56 62.05 -4.93
C VAL A 46 7.02 63.43 -5.40
N PRO A 47 7.92 63.59 -6.38
CA PRO A 47 7.47 63.77 -7.75
C PRO A 47 8.27 63.15 -8.89
N ALA A 48 7.60 63.03 -10.02
CA ALA A 48 8.02 62.58 -11.32
C ALA A 48 9.01 63.53 -12.04
N VAL A 49 9.86 62.97 -12.93
CA VAL A 49 10.37 63.68 -14.12
C VAL A 49 10.36 62.67 -15.28
N LEU A 50 9.73 63.06 -16.38
CA LEU A 50 9.79 62.45 -17.71
C LEU A 50 11.12 62.85 -18.40
N ALA A 51 11.71 61.92 -19.13
CA ALA A 51 12.49 62.25 -20.33
C ALA A 51 12.49 61.07 -21.31
N VAL A 52 12.20 61.36 -22.55
CA VAL A 52 12.16 60.54 -23.75
C VAL A 52 13.52 60.48 -24.42
N ALA A 53 13.99 59.33 -24.90
CA ALA A 53 14.64 59.22 -26.22
C ALA A 53 15.08 57.77 -26.57
N ALA A 54 14.60 57.32 -27.70
CA ALA A 54 15.27 56.71 -28.87
C ALA A 54 15.85 55.31 -28.79
N VAL A 55 15.21 54.47 -29.51
CA VAL A 55 15.51 53.28 -30.31
C VAL A 55 16.95 53.10 -30.74
N VAL A 56 17.56 51.93 -30.39
CA VAL A 56 18.43 51.14 -31.28
C VAL A 56 18.16 49.67 -30.96
N GLY A 57 17.70 48.93 -31.95
CA GLY A 57 17.44 47.49 -31.84
C GLY A 57 18.72 46.68 -31.82
N LEU A 58 18.75 45.71 -30.90
CA LEU A 58 19.60 44.52 -30.97
C LEU A 58 18.70 43.32 -30.62
N VAL A 59 18.35 42.58 -31.65
CA VAL A 59 17.69 41.29 -31.50
C VAL A 59 18.72 40.31 -30.95
N SER A 60 18.72 40.12 -29.62
CA SER A 60 19.33 38.96 -29.00
C SER A 60 18.26 37.88 -28.94
N ALA A 61 18.30 36.93 -29.88
CA ALA A 61 17.54 35.71 -29.81
C ALA A 61 18.05 34.86 -28.63
N CYS A 62 17.49 35.07 -27.44
CA CYS A 62 17.52 34.05 -26.39
C CYS A 62 16.61 32.94 -26.82
N GLY A 63 17.16 31.85 -27.35
CA GLY A 63 16.48 30.60 -27.55
C GLY A 63 16.08 30.02 -26.18
N GLY A 64 14.95 30.44 -25.65
CA GLY A 64 14.23 29.69 -24.64
C GLY A 64 13.77 28.41 -25.31
N SER A 65 14.28 27.27 -24.89
CA SER A 65 13.64 26.00 -25.17
C SER A 65 12.30 25.97 -24.44
N ASP A 66 11.24 26.47 -25.06
CA ASP A 66 9.89 26.17 -24.64
C ASP A 66 9.73 24.64 -24.77
N SER A 67 9.96 23.92 -23.68
CA SER A 67 9.48 22.56 -23.56
C SER A 67 7.97 22.66 -23.58
N ALA A 68 7.38 22.42 -24.74
CA ALA A 68 5.92 22.34 -24.88
C ALA A 68 5.42 21.32 -23.83
N SER A 69 4.62 21.80 -22.87
CA SER A 69 4.01 20.93 -21.89
C SER A 69 3.19 19.87 -22.62
N GLU A 70 3.32 18.61 -22.25
CA GLU A 70 2.50 17.55 -22.84
C GLU A 70 1.02 17.94 -22.73
N PRO A 71 0.22 17.71 -23.80
CA PRO A 71 -1.19 18.06 -23.76
C PRO A 71 -1.89 17.29 -22.65
N THR A 72 -2.81 17.95 -21.96
CA THR A 72 -3.59 17.33 -20.89
C THR A 72 -4.71 16.48 -21.47
N PRO A 73 -4.79 15.18 -21.18
CA PRO A 73 -5.83 14.31 -21.71
C PRO A 73 -7.20 14.63 -21.10
N THR A 74 -8.25 14.50 -21.93
CA THR A 74 -9.66 14.60 -21.52
C THR A 74 -10.26 13.24 -21.14
N GLY A 75 -9.64 12.13 -21.57
CA GLY A 75 -10.06 10.77 -21.25
C GLY A 75 -8.90 9.77 -21.27
N LEU A 76 -9.10 8.66 -20.59
CA LEU A 76 -8.15 7.55 -20.50
C LEU A 76 -8.90 6.22 -20.53
N THR A 77 -8.37 5.24 -21.27
CA THR A 77 -8.80 3.84 -21.19
C THR A 77 -7.58 2.92 -21.14
N LEU A 78 -7.76 1.72 -20.62
CA LEU A 78 -6.74 0.67 -20.61
C LEU A 78 -7.05 -0.38 -21.68
N GLU A 79 -5.99 -0.93 -22.30
CA GLU A 79 -6.06 -2.03 -23.25
C GLU A 79 -4.92 -3.02 -22.95
N LYS A 80 -5.23 -4.29 -22.67
CA LYS A 80 -4.18 -5.32 -22.59
C LYS A 80 -3.64 -5.58 -23.99
N ILE A 81 -2.38 -5.21 -24.22
CA ILE A 81 -1.73 -5.36 -25.52
C ILE A 81 -0.76 -6.53 -25.60
N GLY A 82 -0.30 -7.05 -24.46
CA GLY A 82 0.65 -8.14 -24.40
C GLY A 82 0.71 -8.78 -23.01
N GLY A 83 1.52 -9.81 -22.88
CA GLY A 83 1.78 -10.48 -21.61
C GLY A 83 2.79 -11.62 -21.76
N PHE A 84 3.30 -12.07 -20.62
CA PHE A 84 4.21 -13.21 -20.50
C PHE A 84 3.70 -14.11 -19.38
N SER A 85 3.89 -15.44 -19.51
CA SER A 85 3.57 -16.39 -18.45
C SER A 85 4.84 -17.05 -17.93
N GLY A 86 5.09 -16.92 -16.64
CA GLY A 86 6.13 -17.63 -15.90
C GLY A 86 5.76 -19.09 -15.58
N GLY A 87 4.49 -19.46 -15.73
CA GLY A 87 3.98 -20.83 -15.72
C GLY A 87 3.65 -21.43 -14.36
N ALA A 88 3.77 -20.69 -13.26
CA ALA A 88 3.46 -21.18 -11.91
C ALA A 88 2.92 -20.04 -11.03
N ILE A 89 2.23 -20.35 -9.96
CA ILE A 89 1.89 -19.40 -8.89
C ILE A 89 3.20 -18.83 -8.31
N GLY A 90 3.27 -17.54 -8.07
CA GLY A 90 4.48 -16.83 -7.62
C GLY A 90 5.52 -16.63 -8.72
N ALA A 91 5.19 -16.87 -10.01
CA ALA A 91 6.13 -16.67 -11.10
C ALA A 91 6.11 -15.24 -11.70
N ALA A 92 5.25 -14.36 -11.22
CA ALA A 92 5.18 -12.95 -11.62
C ALA A 92 4.61 -12.13 -10.47
N GLU A 93 5.48 -11.54 -9.68
CA GLU A 93 5.17 -10.68 -8.53
C GLU A 93 5.59 -9.23 -8.87
N ILE A 94 6.62 -8.72 -8.24
CA ILE A 94 7.10 -7.34 -8.44
C ILE A 94 7.80 -7.17 -9.79
N THR A 95 7.57 -6.02 -10.43
CA THR A 95 8.13 -5.69 -11.75
C THR A 95 8.87 -4.36 -11.76
N ALA A 96 9.96 -4.28 -12.55
CA ALA A 96 10.71 -3.04 -12.77
C ALA A 96 11.25 -2.97 -14.21
N PHE A 97 11.33 -1.76 -14.78
CA PHE A 97 11.70 -1.57 -16.17
C PHE A 97 12.94 -0.68 -16.32
N ASP A 98 13.91 -1.15 -17.14
CA ASP A 98 15.04 -0.35 -17.60
C ASP A 98 14.80 0.19 -19.01
N ALA A 99 14.60 1.49 -19.12
CA ALA A 99 14.27 2.13 -20.40
C ALA A 99 15.46 2.12 -21.39
N ALA A 100 16.70 2.12 -20.89
CA ALA A 100 17.89 2.17 -21.75
C ALA A 100 18.09 0.87 -22.55
N THR A 101 17.74 -0.27 -21.94
CA THR A 101 17.85 -1.59 -22.57
C THR A 101 16.50 -2.13 -23.06
N ALA A 102 15.38 -1.45 -22.73
CA ALA A 102 14.02 -1.93 -22.91
C ALA A 102 13.79 -3.31 -22.27
N ARG A 103 14.38 -3.56 -21.09
CA ARG A 103 14.23 -4.79 -20.32
C ARG A 103 13.27 -4.61 -19.16
N LEU A 104 12.36 -5.55 -19.03
CA LEU A 104 11.49 -5.71 -17.89
C LEU A 104 12.07 -6.81 -16.99
N PHE A 105 12.22 -6.52 -15.73
CA PHE A 105 12.65 -7.45 -14.68
C PHE A 105 11.41 -7.85 -13.88
N VAL A 106 11.17 -9.14 -13.73
CA VAL A 106 9.99 -9.70 -13.07
C VAL A 106 10.44 -10.68 -11.99
N VAL A 107 10.06 -10.42 -10.75
CA VAL A 107 10.28 -11.36 -9.64
C VAL A 107 9.53 -12.65 -9.93
N ASN A 108 10.25 -13.77 -9.85
CA ASN A 108 9.72 -15.11 -9.98
C ASN A 108 10.06 -15.88 -8.69
N GLY A 109 9.24 -15.64 -7.64
CA GLY A 109 9.40 -16.27 -6.33
C GLY A 109 9.29 -17.79 -6.38
N ALA A 110 8.48 -18.32 -7.30
CA ALA A 110 8.36 -19.77 -7.51
C ALA A 110 9.70 -20.46 -7.81
N ASN A 111 10.63 -19.76 -8.45
CA ASN A 111 11.93 -20.29 -8.85
C ASN A 111 13.12 -19.64 -8.11
N GLY A 112 12.88 -18.65 -7.23
CA GLY A 112 13.93 -17.86 -6.59
C GLY A 112 14.80 -17.12 -7.62
N THR A 113 14.17 -16.55 -8.66
CA THR A 113 14.85 -15.85 -9.76
C THR A 113 14.16 -14.54 -10.11
N VAL A 114 14.88 -13.67 -10.82
CA VAL A 114 14.26 -12.53 -11.53
C VAL A 114 14.33 -12.83 -13.03
N ASP A 115 13.18 -12.94 -13.66
CA ASP A 115 13.06 -13.13 -15.09
C ASP A 115 13.31 -11.83 -15.83
N VAL A 116 14.06 -11.88 -16.94
CA VAL A 116 14.39 -10.71 -17.75
C VAL A 116 13.71 -10.84 -19.09
N LEU A 117 12.76 -9.93 -19.35
CA LEU A 117 12.00 -9.90 -20.60
C LEU A 117 12.48 -8.74 -21.48
N ASP A 118 12.67 -8.99 -22.78
CA ASP A 118 12.80 -7.95 -23.81
C ASP A 118 11.41 -7.35 -24.08
N LEU A 119 11.27 -6.06 -23.84
CA LEU A 119 10.02 -5.30 -24.01
C LEU A 119 10.07 -4.35 -25.22
N LYS A 120 11.04 -4.49 -26.15
CA LYS A 120 11.10 -3.64 -27.36
C LYS A 120 9.80 -3.68 -28.17
N ASP A 121 9.13 -4.82 -28.20
CA ASP A 121 7.72 -4.93 -28.61
C ASP A 121 6.86 -5.28 -27.38
N PRO A 122 6.17 -4.32 -26.77
CA PRO A 122 5.34 -4.59 -25.60
C PRO A 122 4.10 -5.46 -25.89
N ARG A 123 3.81 -5.75 -27.17
CA ARG A 123 2.76 -6.70 -27.56
C ARG A 123 3.23 -8.15 -27.47
N ASN A 124 4.54 -8.38 -27.50
CA ASN A 124 5.15 -9.71 -27.47
C ASN A 124 6.41 -9.73 -26.60
N PRO A 125 6.28 -9.56 -25.27
CA PRO A 125 7.42 -9.66 -24.35
C PRO A 125 8.04 -11.05 -24.42
N VAL A 126 9.38 -11.11 -24.53
CA VAL A 126 10.13 -12.36 -24.69
C VAL A 126 11.18 -12.49 -23.58
N LYS A 127 11.19 -13.61 -22.88
CA LYS A 127 12.24 -13.91 -21.88
C LYS A 127 13.60 -14.06 -22.56
N VAL A 128 14.55 -13.21 -22.18
CA VAL A 128 15.92 -13.19 -22.73
C VAL A 128 16.98 -13.61 -21.71
N GLY A 129 16.59 -13.84 -20.46
CA GLY A 129 17.49 -14.27 -19.39
C GLY A 129 16.78 -14.36 -18.06
N SER A 130 17.55 -14.71 -17.03
CA SER A 130 17.11 -14.64 -15.63
C SER A 130 18.33 -14.43 -14.72
N ILE A 131 18.09 -13.83 -13.55
CA ILE A 131 19.07 -13.68 -12.48
C ILE A 131 18.68 -14.65 -11.37
N SER A 132 19.56 -15.60 -11.02
CA SER A 132 19.35 -16.50 -9.88
C SER A 132 19.99 -15.93 -8.63
N VAL A 133 19.26 -15.97 -7.51
CA VAL A 133 19.73 -15.49 -6.21
C VAL A 133 20.15 -16.62 -5.26
N THR A 134 20.08 -17.88 -5.68
CA THR A 134 20.30 -19.07 -4.84
C THR A 134 21.70 -19.18 -4.22
N SER A 135 22.69 -18.45 -4.75
CA SER A 135 24.03 -18.33 -4.16
C SER A 135 24.15 -17.22 -3.11
N ILE A 136 23.11 -16.39 -2.93
CA ILE A 136 23.10 -15.22 -2.05
C ILE A 136 22.11 -15.41 -0.90
N GLY A 137 20.94 -15.97 -1.16
CA GLY A 137 19.90 -16.22 -0.18
C GLY A 137 18.84 -17.22 -0.64
N ALA A 138 17.70 -17.26 0.03
CA ALA A 138 16.65 -18.26 -0.18
C ALA A 138 15.67 -17.89 -1.29
N SER A 139 15.19 -16.65 -1.29
CA SER A 139 14.24 -16.13 -2.29
C SER A 139 14.55 -14.67 -2.61
N VAL A 140 13.98 -14.17 -3.69
CA VAL A 140 13.93 -12.76 -4.05
C VAL A 140 12.50 -12.27 -3.88
N ASN A 141 12.31 -11.17 -3.13
CA ASN A 141 10.99 -10.63 -2.81
C ASN A 141 10.69 -9.37 -3.64
N SER A 142 11.72 -8.59 -4.01
CA SER A 142 11.51 -7.35 -4.75
C SER A 142 12.63 -7.04 -5.74
N VAL A 143 12.30 -6.22 -6.76
CA VAL A 143 13.23 -5.71 -7.75
C VAL A 143 12.97 -4.22 -8.01
N ALA A 144 14.01 -3.41 -8.07
CA ALA A 144 13.94 -2.02 -8.52
C ALA A 144 15.04 -1.70 -9.54
N VAL A 145 14.76 -0.74 -10.42
CA VAL A 145 15.69 -0.32 -11.47
C VAL A 145 15.85 1.19 -11.47
N HIS A 146 17.10 1.67 -11.55
CA HIS A 146 17.41 3.08 -11.74
C HIS A 146 18.69 3.25 -12.56
N ASP A 147 18.60 3.94 -13.71
CA ASP A 147 19.72 4.28 -14.60
C ASP A 147 20.68 3.10 -14.86
N GLY A 148 20.14 1.97 -15.33
CA GLY A 148 20.88 0.77 -15.68
C GLY A 148 21.39 -0.06 -14.49
N LEU A 149 21.02 0.29 -13.27
CA LEU A 149 21.29 -0.46 -12.05
C LEU A 149 20.03 -1.21 -11.62
N VAL A 150 20.14 -2.53 -11.43
CA VAL A 150 19.07 -3.41 -10.93
C VAL A 150 19.40 -3.79 -9.50
N ALA A 151 18.49 -3.56 -8.57
CA ALA A 151 18.60 -3.95 -7.17
C ALA A 151 17.59 -5.06 -6.86
N LEU A 152 18.00 -6.08 -6.11
CA LEU A 152 17.17 -7.19 -5.68
C LEU A 152 17.16 -7.30 -4.16
N ALA A 153 15.98 -7.40 -3.54
CA ALA A 153 15.81 -7.76 -2.14
C ALA A 153 15.79 -9.29 -2.02
N ILE A 154 16.65 -9.83 -1.15
CA ILE A 154 16.90 -11.27 -1.08
C ILE A 154 16.81 -11.71 0.39
N GLU A 155 15.83 -12.54 0.70
CA GLU A 155 15.67 -13.09 2.05
C GLU A 155 16.73 -14.14 2.39
N ALA A 156 17.03 -14.27 3.68
CA ALA A 156 17.89 -15.33 4.20
C ALA A 156 17.12 -16.65 4.43
N SER A 157 17.85 -17.70 4.73
CA SER A 157 17.27 -18.93 5.30
C SER A 157 17.99 -19.29 6.59
N PRO A 158 17.33 -19.20 7.76
CA PRO A 158 15.92 -18.84 7.96
C PRO A 158 15.64 -17.35 7.63
N LYS A 159 14.39 -16.98 7.33
CA LYS A 159 14.00 -15.61 6.99
C LYS A 159 14.18 -14.60 8.13
N THR A 160 14.29 -15.08 9.37
CA THR A 160 14.58 -14.29 10.57
C THR A 160 16.03 -13.83 10.67
N ASP A 161 16.92 -14.35 9.84
CA ASP A 161 18.31 -13.88 9.72
C ASP A 161 18.41 -12.65 8.80
N PRO A 162 19.47 -11.81 8.95
CA PRO A 162 19.70 -10.68 8.07
C PRO A 162 19.78 -11.08 6.59
N GLY A 163 18.90 -10.50 5.77
CA GLY A 163 18.87 -10.70 4.34
C GLY A 163 19.99 -9.97 3.59
N SER A 164 19.84 -9.85 2.29
CA SER A 164 20.84 -9.22 1.42
C SER A 164 20.18 -8.37 0.34
N VAL A 165 20.92 -7.37 -0.14
CA VAL A 165 20.66 -6.74 -1.43
C VAL A 165 21.76 -7.11 -2.40
N ALA A 166 21.39 -7.40 -3.63
CA ALA A 166 22.36 -7.58 -4.73
C ALA A 166 22.11 -6.55 -5.84
N LEU A 167 23.16 -5.91 -6.29
CA LEU A 167 23.14 -4.94 -7.39
C LEU A 167 23.69 -5.56 -8.66
N TYR A 168 22.95 -5.43 -9.75
CA TYR A 168 23.32 -5.94 -11.07
C TYR A 168 23.32 -4.83 -12.12
N ASN A 169 24.11 -5.01 -13.17
CA ASN A 169 24.05 -4.16 -14.36
C ASN A 169 22.89 -4.63 -15.26
N ALA A 170 21.98 -3.73 -15.64
CA ALA A 170 20.79 -4.07 -16.43
C ALA A 170 21.13 -4.57 -17.86
N ALA A 171 22.27 -4.17 -18.44
CA ALA A 171 22.62 -4.48 -19.82
C ALA A 171 23.23 -5.90 -19.97
N ASP A 172 24.12 -6.30 -19.07
CA ASP A 172 24.83 -7.59 -19.17
C ASP A 172 24.54 -8.57 -18.01
N LEU A 173 23.68 -8.14 -17.07
CA LEU A 173 23.23 -8.91 -15.90
C LEU A 173 24.38 -9.34 -14.96
N LYS A 174 25.50 -8.63 -14.99
CA LYS A 174 26.61 -8.92 -14.08
C LYS A 174 26.31 -8.44 -12.68
N LEU A 175 26.59 -9.27 -11.69
CA LEU A 175 26.62 -8.89 -10.29
C LEU A 175 27.71 -7.84 -10.06
N LEU A 176 27.35 -6.71 -9.49
CA LEU A 176 28.25 -5.58 -9.20
C LEU A 176 28.63 -5.58 -7.73
N GLU A 177 27.65 -5.75 -6.84
CA GLU A 177 27.83 -5.66 -5.40
C GLU A 177 26.76 -6.48 -4.66
N THR A 178 27.11 -6.96 -3.45
CA THR A 178 26.17 -7.56 -2.51
C THR A 178 26.48 -7.05 -1.11
N PHE A 179 25.43 -6.70 -0.34
CA PHE A 179 25.59 -6.24 1.04
C PHE A 179 24.41 -6.72 1.91
N LYS A 180 24.65 -6.81 3.24
CA LYS A 180 23.65 -7.22 4.21
C LYS A 180 22.71 -6.06 4.57
N VAL A 181 21.44 -6.42 4.81
CA VAL A 181 20.37 -5.55 5.29
C VAL A 181 19.67 -6.21 6.48
N GLY A 182 18.49 -5.73 6.91
CA GLY A 182 17.73 -6.35 8.01
C GLY A 182 17.16 -7.72 7.66
N ALA A 183 16.41 -8.30 8.60
CA ALA A 183 15.72 -9.57 8.41
C ALA A 183 14.50 -9.37 7.49
N LEU A 184 14.26 -10.35 6.64
CA LEU A 184 13.18 -10.36 5.64
C LEU A 184 13.10 -9.01 4.89
N PRO A 185 14.08 -8.70 3.99
CA PRO A 185 13.96 -7.56 3.10
C PRO A 185 12.85 -7.86 2.09
N ASP A 186 11.74 -7.15 2.23
CA ASP A 186 10.56 -7.38 1.42
C ASP A 186 10.54 -6.45 0.20
N MET A 187 10.40 -5.15 0.39
CA MET A 187 10.34 -4.19 -0.71
C MET A 187 11.60 -3.31 -0.76
N LEU A 188 12.05 -2.95 -1.97
CA LEU A 188 13.10 -1.96 -2.15
C LEU A 188 12.79 -0.97 -3.28
N THR A 189 13.30 0.27 -3.14
CA THR A 189 13.11 1.32 -4.14
C THR A 189 14.26 2.33 -4.14
N PHE A 190 14.63 2.85 -5.31
CA PHE A 190 15.58 3.96 -5.43
C PHE A 190 14.89 5.31 -5.15
N THR A 191 15.65 6.24 -4.59
CA THR A 191 15.23 7.66 -4.58
C THR A 191 15.10 8.19 -6.01
N PRO A 192 14.21 9.17 -6.28
CA PRO A 192 14.06 9.78 -7.60
C PRO A 192 15.39 10.31 -8.19
N ASP A 193 16.30 10.78 -7.35
CA ASP A 193 17.63 11.25 -7.76
C ASP A 193 18.72 10.13 -7.87
N GLY A 194 18.35 8.88 -7.58
CA GLY A 194 19.19 7.69 -7.67
C GLY A 194 20.37 7.63 -6.69
N ARG A 195 20.43 8.55 -5.70
CA ARG A 195 21.53 8.56 -4.72
C ARG A 195 21.40 7.52 -3.64
N TYR A 196 20.17 7.15 -3.31
CA TYR A 196 19.90 6.17 -2.28
C TYR A 196 19.02 5.05 -2.81
N LEU A 197 19.20 3.87 -2.23
CA LEU A 197 18.27 2.75 -2.29
C LEU A 197 17.75 2.52 -0.89
N LEU A 198 16.43 2.43 -0.72
CA LEU A 198 15.79 2.10 0.53
C LEU A 198 15.26 0.66 0.47
N VAL A 199 15.32 -0.04 1.60
CA VAL A 199 14.83 -1.42 1.74
C VAL A 199 13.99 -1.50 3.00
N ALA A 200 12.74 -1.92 2.87
CA ALA A 200 11.89 -2.31 3.98
C ALA A 200 12.34 -3.71 4.42
N ASN A 201 12.75 -3.82 5.66
CA ASN A 201 13.08 -5.10 6.29
C ASN A 201 11.96 -5.39 7.28
N GLU A 202 11.07 -6.26 6.91
CA GLU A 202 9.85 -6.54 7.64
C GLU A 202 10.16 -7.06 9.05
N GLY A 203 11.12 -8.00 9.16
CA GLY A 203 11.49 -8.56 10.46
C GLY A 203 10.44 -9.50 11.03
N GLU A 204 9.62 -10.10 10.19
CA GLU A 204 8.55 -11.02 10.56
C GLU A 204 9.03 -12.16 11.47
N PRO A 205 8.34 -12.44 12.59
CA PRO A 205 8.76 -13.47 13.53
C PRO A 205 8.55 -14.89 12.97
N SER A 206 9.19 -15.88 13.59
CA SER A 206 8.91 -17.31 13.35
C SER A 206 7.81 -17.88 14.24
N GLY A 207 7.23 -17.06 15.11
CA GLY A 207 6.17 -17.39 16.05
C GLY A 207 6.27 -16.59 17.33
N TYR A 208 5.25 -16.67 18.18
CA TYR A 208 5.16 -15.92 19.44
C TYR A 208 5.06 -16.84 20.65
N GLY A 209 5.92 -16.63 21.64
CA GLY A 209 5.86 -17.35 22.91
C GLY A 209 6.04 -18.88 22.84
N VAL A 210 6.46 -19.41 21.70
CA VAL A 210 6.74 -20.84 21.53
C VAL A 210 8.24 -21.11 21.59
N PRO A 211 8.66 -22.31 22.06
CA PRO A 211 10.09 -22.63 22.18
C PRO A 211 10.83 -22.53 20.83
N GLY A 212 11.90 -21.75 20.82
CA GLY A 212 12.74 -21.57 19.62
C GLY A 212 12.23 -20.51 18.63
N ALA A 213 11.15 -19.83 18.93
CA ALA A 213 10.71 -18.68 18.15
C ALA A 213 11.76 -17.57 18.16
N VAL A 214 11.97 -16.95 17.01
CA VAL A 214 12.83 -15.77 16.80
C VAL A 214 11.95 -14.66 16.30
N ASP A 215 12.10 -13.47 16.88
CA ASP A 215 11.34 -12.26 16.56
C ASP A 215 12.35 -11.14 16.29
N PRO A 216 12.75 -10.91 15.03
CA PRO A 216 13.69 -9.87 14.64
C PRO A 216 13.06 -8.48 14.78
N GLU A 217 13.88 -7.45 14.80
CA GLU A 217 13.41 -6.07 14.73
C GLU A 217 13.15 -5.68 13.28
N GLY A 218 12.00 -5.07 13.00
CA GLY A 218 11.74 -4.39 11.75
C GLY A 218 12.64 -3.16 11.58
N SER A 219 12.97 -2.80 10.35
CA SER A 219 13.84 -1.65 10.07
C SER A 219 13.76 -1.19 8.61
N VAL A 220 14.29 0.00 8.33
CA VAL A 220 14.51 0.46 6.96
C VAL A 220 16.00 0.64 6.70
N SER A 221 16.56 -0.14 5.77
CA SER A 221 17.93 0.08 5.32
C SER A 221 17.99 1.23 4.33
N VAL A 222 18.85 2.20 4.58
CA VAL A 222 19.15 3.34 3.68
C VAL A 222 20.55 3.18 3.12
N VAL A 223 20.63 2.81 1.86
CA VAL A 223 21.88 2.51 1.17
C VAL A 223 22.30 3.70 0.32
N THR A 224 23.44 4.30 0.63
CA THR A 224 24.04 5.30 -0.26
C THR A 224 24.75 4.58 -1.42
N ILE A 225 24.23 4.75 -2.62
CA ILE A 225 24.77 4.10 -3.83
C ILE A 225 26.08 4.77 -4.26
N ASN A 226 27.10 3.96 -4.43
CA ASN A 226 28.40 4.40 -4.93
C ASN A 226 28.81 3.63 -6.19
N ARG A 227 28.56 4.21 -7.36
CA ARG A 227 28.86 3.57 -8.66
C ARG A 227 30.38 3.39 -8.93
N GLY A 228 31.25 3.99 -8.12
CA GLY A 228 32.71 3.91 -8.24
C GLY A 228 33.40 3.16 -7.11
N GLY A 229 32.66 2.57 -6.16
CA GLY A 229 33.20 1.90 -5.00
C GLY A 229 32.11 1.19 -4.20
N ALA A 230 32.38 0.79 -2.97
CA ALA A 230 31.41 0.12 -2.11
C ALA A 230 30.29 1.08 -1.66
N SER A 231 29.06 0.63 -1.75
CA SER A 231 27.89 1.31 -1.20
C SER A 231 27.89 1.27 0.33
N VAL A 232 27.23 2.24 0.96
CA VAL A 232 27.21 2.37 2.42
C VAL A 232 25.80 2.14 2.94
N VAL A 233 25.60 1.08 3.72
CA VAL A 233 24.34 0.76 4.38
C VAL A 233 24.25 1.44 5.74
N ARG A 234 23.13 2.11 6.00
CA ARG A 234 22.73 2.63 7.32
C ARG A 234 21.34 2.12 7.62
N THR A 235 21.03 1.93 8.88
CA THR A 235 19.73 1.41 9.32
C THR A 235 18.95 2.49 10.06
N ALA A 236 17.75 2.77 9.61
CA ALA A 236 16.73 3.50 10.34
C ALA A 236 15.92 2.47 11.13
N ASP A 237 16.24 2.29 12.41
CA ASP A 237 15.57 1.35 13.30
C ASP A 237 14.46 2.02 14.12
N PHE A 238 13.64 1.20 14.77
CA PHE A 238 12.55 1.65 15.63
C PHE A 238 12.87 1.62 17.13
N ARG A 239 14.12 1.35 17.53
CA ARG A 239 14.52 1.19 18.96
C ARG A 239 14.27 2.43 19.79
N ALA A 240 14.28 3.62 19.17
CA ALA A 240 13.95 4.88 19.86
C ALA A 240 12.49 4.92 20.36
N PHE A 241 11.63 4.06 19.86
CA PHE A 241 10.23 3.96 20.25
C PHE A 241 9.96 2.87 21.30
N ASN A 242 10.95 2.04 21.64
CA ASN A 242 10.82 1.07 22.72
C ASN A 242 10.49 1.76 24.04
N GLY A 243 9.51 1.23 24.79
CA GLY A 243 8.99 1.85 26.01
C GLY A 243 7.96 2.96 25.76
N GLN A 244 7.57 3.22 24.50
CA GLN A 244 6.54 4.20 24.13
C GLN A 244 5.22 3.55 23.68
N GLU A 245 5.01 2.27 23.98
CA GLU A 245 3.85 1.48 23.54
C GLU A 245 2.52 2.18 23.85
N ALA A 246 2.38 2.72 25.06
CA ALA A 246 1.16 3.42 25.46
C ALA A 246 0.91 4.71 24.67
N ALA A 247 1.97 5.45 24.34
CA ALA A 247 1.88 6.68 23.56
C ALA A 247 1.54 6.38 22.09
N LEU A 248 2.15 5.35 21.50
CA LEU A 248 1.87 4.90 20.14
C LEU A 248 0.43 4.38 20.01
N ARG A 249 -0.02 3.55 20.96
CA ARG A 249 -1.40 3.08 21.03
C ARG A 249 -2.40 4.23 21.14
N ALA A 250 -2.10 5.25 21.94
CA ALA A 250 -2.95 6.44 22.07
C ALA A 250 -3.03 7.25 20.75
N GLN A 251 -2.06 7.10 19.85
CA GLN A 251 -2.05 7.69 18.51
C GLN A 251 -2.65 6.77 17.45
N GLY A 252 -3.18 5.61 17.83
CA GLY A 252 -3.83 4.66 16.93
C GLY A 252 -2.89 3.66 16.24
N VAL A 253 -1.61 3.63 16.60
CA VAL A 253 -0.67 2.59 16.15
C VAL A 253 -0.99 1.29 16.87
N ARG A 254 -1.14 0.20 16.15
CA ARG A 254 -1.35 -1.13 16.73
C ARG A 254 0.00 -1.71 17.17
N ILE A 255 0.20 -1.83 18.47
CA ILE A 255 1.37 -2.51 19.10
C ILE A 255 0.79 -3.68 19.89
N PHE A 256 0.93 -4.91 19.40
CA PHE A 256 0.12 -6.03 19.88
C PHE A 256 0.82 -7.40 19.86
N GLY A 257 1.99 -7.53 19.27
CA GLY A 257 2.79 -8.77 19.27
C GLY A 257 3.08 -9.26 20.68
N PRO A 258 2.71 -10.50 21.05
CA PRO A 258 2.88 -10.99 22.41
C PRO A 258 4.33 -11.05 22.86
N GLY A 259 4.72 -10.14 23.77
CA GLY A 259 6.08 -10.07 24.31
C GLY A 259 7.09 -9.32 23.44
N ALA A 260 6.67 -8.82 22.27
CA ALA A 260 7.51 -8.02 21.39
C ALA A 260 7.81 -6.63 21.98
N THR A 261 9.00 -6.13 21.73
CA THR A 261 9.30 -4.69 21.86
C THR A 261 8.65 -3.92 20.71
N VAL A 262 8.56 -2.58 20.80
CA VAL A 262 8.03 -1.79 19.68
C VAL A 262 8.82 -2.03 18.39
N ALA A 263 10.14 -2.13 18.47
CA ALA A 263 10.99 -2.35 17.32
C ALA A 263 10.81 -3.75 16.68
N GLN A 264 10.36 -4.74 17.43
CA GLN A 264 10.02 -6.07 16.94
C GLN A 264 8.58 -6.13 16.39
N ASP A 265 7.69 -5.32 16.95
CA ASP A 265 6.26 -5.31 16.58
C ASP A 265 5.97 -4.45 15.36
N LEU A 266 6.87 -3.53 14.96
CA LEU A 266 6.73 -2.70 13.79
C LEU A 266 7.37 -3.38 12.57
N GLU A 267 6.55 -3.83 11.64
CA GLU A 267 6.93 -4.57 10.43
C GLU A 267 6.81 -3.67 9.19
N PRO A 268 7.94 -3.12 8.67
CA PRO A 268 7.96 -2.32 7.44
C PRO A 268 7.73 -3.17 6.19
N GLU A 269 6.82 -2.74 5.32
CA GLU A 269 6.53 -3.44 4.06
C GLU A 269 6.83 -2.58 2.83
N TYR A 270 6.01 -1.60 2.50
CA TYR A 270 6.15 -0.82 1.27
C TYR A 270 6.68 0.60 1.51
N ILE A 271 7.41 1.15 0.53
CA ILE A 271 8.07 2.46 0.65
C ILE A 271 7.65 3.40 -0.47
N ALA A 272 7.15 4.59 -0.10
CA ALA A 272 7.00 5.73 -0.99
C ALA A 272 8.03 6.82 -0.66
N ILE A 273 8.59 7.47 -1.67
CA ILE A 273 9.60 8.51 -1.50
C ILE A 273 9.09 9.85 -2.03
N SER A 274 9.33 10.93 -1.27
CA SER A 274 9.02 12.30 -1.72
C SER A 274 9.78 12.66 -3.00
N GLU A 275 9.16 13.46 -3.88
CA GLU A 275 9.77 13.86 -5.17
C GLU A 275 11.14 14.55 -5.00
N ASP A 276 11.41 15.18 -3.85
CA ASP A 276 12.70 15.82 -3.54
C ASP A 276 13.74 14.86 -2.95
N SER A 277 13.46 13.56 -2.87
CA SER A 277 14.34 12.50 -2.37
C SER A 277 14.79 12.65 -0.92
N LYS A 278 14.03 13.37 -0.06
CA LYS A 278 14.43 13.61 1.33
C LYS A 278 13.71 12.77 2.36
N THR A 279 12.45 12.45 2.11
CA THR A 279 11.58 11.75 3.06
C THR A 279 11.06 10.47 2.46
N ALA A 280 11.13 9.39 3.20
CA ALA A 280 10.41 8.16 2.88
C ALA A 280 9.23 7.98 3.84
N TYR A 281 8.17 7.42 3.31
CA TYR A 281 6.94 7.01 4.00
C TYR A 281 6.81 5.51 3.83
N VAL A 282 6.73 4.79 4.94
CA VAL A 282 6.82 3.33 4.97
C VAL A 282 5.56 2.78 5.63
N THR A 283 4.84 1.92 4.93
CA THR A 283 3.70 1.21 5.50
C THR A 283 4.18 0.23 6.57
N LEU A 284 3.42 0.17 7.65
CA LEU A 284 3.51 -0.79 8.74
C LEU A 284 2.13 -1.43 8.80
N GLN A 285 1.91 -2.43 7.95
CA GLN A 285 0.57 -2.87 7.57
C GLN A 285 -0.23 -3.33 8.78
N GLU A 286 0.20 -4.38 9.48
CA GLU A 286 -0.53 -4.92 10.62
C GLU A 286 -0.59 -3.95 11.80
N ASN A 287 0.37 -3.00 11.87
CA ASN A 287 0.34 -1.95 12.87
C ASN A 287 -0.64 -0.82 12.52
N ASN A 288 -1.30 -0.87 11.34
CA ASN A 288 -2.23 0.15 10.84
C ASN A 288 -1.62 1.57 10.90
N ALA A 289 -0.38 1.69 10.44
CA ALA A 289 0.43 2.89 10.62
C ALA A 289 1.33 3.20 9.41
N ILE A 290 1.86 4.41 9.37
CA ILE A 290 2.93 4.82 8.44
C ILE A 290 4.09 5.39 9.26
N ALA A 291 5.31 4.92 8.97
CA ALA A 291 6.55 5.49 9.48
C ALA A 291 7.06 6.59 8.53
N VAL A 292 7.61 7.66 9.10
CA VAL A 292 8.25 8.76 8.37
C VAL A 292 9.75 8.70 8.60
N VAL A 293 10.53 8.57 7.53
CA VAL A 293 11.99 8.38 7.60
C VAL A 293 12.71 9.54 6.92
N ASP A 294 13.65 10.16 7.61
CA ASP A 294 14.65 11.08 7.02
C ASP A 294 15.73 10.25 6.33
N ILE A 295 15.81 10.36 5.00
CA ILE A 295 16.71 9.55 4.18
C ILE A 295 18.17 9.94 4.42
N ALA A 296 18.46 11.24 4.52
CA ALA A 296 19.82 11.73 4.65
C ALA A 296 20.49 11.31 5.97
N THR A 297 19.73 11.19 7.04
CA THR A 297 20.23 10.77 8.36
C THR A 297 19.98 9.30 8.68
N ALA A 298 19.17 8.60 7.87
CA ALA A 298 18.68 7.25 8.10
C ALA A 298 18.04 7.14 9.51
N LYS A 299 17.03 7.97 9.76
CA LYS A 299 16.30 7.99 11.04
C LYS A 299 14.81 7.93 10.84
N VAL A 300 14.13 7.09 11.60
CA VAL A 300 12.68 7.17 11.78
C VAL A 300 12.37 8.41 12.60
N LEU A 301 11.63 9.35 12.01
CA LEU A 301 11.25 10.62 12.65
C LEU A 301 9.94 10.48 13.43
N ASP A 302 9.02 9.65 12.92
CA ASP A 302 7.67 9.53 13.46
C ASP A 302 7.04 8.20 13.04
N VAL A 303 6.07 7.71 13.82
CA VAL A 303 5.18 6.58 13.51
C VAL A 303 3.76 7.01 13.80
N ARG A 304 2.89 7.01 12.80
CA ARG A 304 1.51 7.51 12.88
C ARG A 304 0.50 6.44 12.56
N GLY A 305 -0.42 6.20 13.51
CA GLY A 305 -1.59 5.37 13.29
C GLY A 305 -2.59 6.02 12.34
N LEU A 306 -3.23 5.21 11.50
CA LEU A 306 -4.14 5.65 10.45
C LEU A 306 -5.59 5.84 10.96
N GLY A 307 -5.90 5.35 12.16
CA GLY A 307 -7.26 5.35 12.69
C GLY A 307 -8.13 4.29 12.02
N PHE A 308 -9.43 4.53 11.95
CA PHE A 308 -10.40 3.58 11.44
C PHE A 308 -11.36 4.22 10.44
N LYS A 309 -11.78 3.46 9.45
CA LYS A 309 -12.92 3.78 8.58
C LYS A 309 -14.22 3.44 9.32
N ASP A 310 -15.14 4.38 9.37
CA ASP A 310 -16.49 4.13 9.90
C ASP A 310 -17.40 3.61 8.79
N HIS A 311 -17.63 2.33 8.79
CA HIS A 311 -18.52 1.69 7.81
C HIS A 311 -20.01 1.99 8.01
N ASN A 312 -20.37 2.70 9.09
CA ASN A 312 -21.76 3.12 9.33
C ASN A 312 -22.15 4.43 8.60
N VAL A 313 -21.18 5.06 7.92
CA VAL A 313 -21.43 6.26 7.15
C VAL A 313 -21.87 5.90 5.72
N ALA A 314 -22.87 6.62 5.20
CA ALA A 314 -23.32 6.44 3.82
C ALA A 314 -22.17 6.62 2.81
N GLY A 315 -22.02 5.69 1.86
CA GLY A 315 -20.92 5.62 0.91
C GLY A 315 -19.62 5.02 1.47
N MET A 316 -19.65 4.55 2.72
CA MET A 316 -18.55 3.83 3.38
C MET A 316 -18.91 2.39 3.76
N GLY A 317 -20.04 1.88 3.25
CA GLY A 317 -20.55 0.55 3.55
C GLY A 317 -19.64 -0.58 3.14
N LEU A 318 -20.08 -1.80 3.38
CA LEU A 318 -19.44 -3.02 2.92
C LEU A 318 -20.47 -4.11 2.72
N ASP A 319 -20.15 -5.12 1.92
CA ASP A 319 -20.83 -6.40 1.96
C ASP A 319 -20.17 -7.26 3.04
N ALA A 320 -20.93 -7.68 4.05
CA ALA A 320 -20.37 -8.28 5.26
C ALA A 320 -20.54 -9.81 5.33
N SER A 321 -21.25 -10.41 4.36
CA SER A 321 -21.60 -11.82 4.44
C SER A 321 -21.57 -12.50 3.07
N ASP A 322 -21.18 -13.75 3.05
CA ASP A 322 -21.28 -14.68 1.94
C ASP A 322 -22.53 -15.60 2.04
N GLU A 323 -23.45 -15.29 2.98
CA GLU A 323 -24.68 -16.05 3.24
C GLU A 323 -25.92 -15.15 3.40
N ASP A 324 -25.92 -13.96 2.84
CA ASP A 324 -26.95 -12.94 3.08
C ASP A 324 -28.14 -12.97 2.08
N GLY A 325 -28.15 -13.88 1.13
CA GLY A 325 -29.26 -14.15 0.20
C GLY A 325 -30.47 -14.83 0.84
N GLY A 326 -30.74 -14.59 2.11
CA GLY A 326 -31.85 -15.07 2.88
C GLY A 326 -32.39 -14.02 3.85
N VAL A 327 -33.36 -14.39 4.65
CA VAL A 327 -33.90 -13.49 5.68
C VAL A 327 -33.47 -14.00 7.05
N ASN A 328 -32.56 -13.31 7.70
CA ASN A 328 -32.14 -13.51 9.09
C ASN A 328 -31.91 -14.99 9.46
N THR A 329 -31.05 -15.67 8.70
CA THR A 329 -30.72 -17.09 8.91
C THR A 329 -29.24 -17.25 9.30
N ASN A 330 -28.88 -18.42 9.85
CA ASN A 330 -27.48 -18.82 10.05
C ASN A 330 -26.94 -19.65 8.87
N THR A 331 -27.73 -19.83 7.84
CA THR A 331 -27.36 -20.47 6.59
C THR A 331 -28.13 -19.78 5.47
N GLY A 332 -27.44 -19.32 4.46
CA GLY A 332 -28.00 -18.58 3.34
C GLY A 332 -27.30 -18.93 2.04
N THR A 333 -27.71 -18.24 1.00
CA THR A 333 -27.01 -18.23 -0.30
C THR A 333 -26.28 -16.89 -0.44
N PRO A 334 -25.21 -16.81 -1.24
CA PRO A 334 -24.54 -15.56 -1.53
C PRO A 334 -25.49 -14.55 -2.22
N ALA A 335 -25.42 -13.28 -1.81
CA ALA A 335 -26.08 -12.17 -2.52
C ALA A 335 -25.26 -10.88 -2.31
N ILE A 336 -25.38 -9.92 -3.22
CA ILE A 336 -24.66 -8.64 -3.13
C ILE A 336 -25.47 -7.69 -2.25
N LYS A 337 -24.90 -7.28 -1.11
CA LYS A 337 -25.58 -6.44 -0.11
C LYS A 337 -24.67 -5.40 0.52
N ILE A 338 -24.15 -4.50 -0.29
CA ILE A 338 -23.31 -3.39 0.17
C ILE A 338 -24.16 -2.38 0.93
N GLN A 339 -23.94 -2.26 2.25
CA GLN A 339 -24.70 -1.34 3.11
C GLN A 339 -23.88 -0.85 4.31
N PRO A 340 -24.31 0.23 4.99
CA PRO A 340 -23.69 0.66 6.24
C PRO A 340 -23.89 -0.35 7.38
N TYR A 341 -22.78 -0.58 8.13
CA TYR A 341 -22.77 -1.37 9.36
C TYR A 341 -21.98 -0.67 10.45
N LEU A 342 -22.34 -0.85 11.71
CA LEU A 342 -21.59 -0.39 12.89
C LEU A 342 -20.29 -1.20 13.04
N VAL A 343 -19.41 -1.07 12.06
CA VAL A 343 -18.12 -1.74 11.97
C VAL A 343 -17.04 -0.71 11.68
N LYS A 344 -15.93 -0.81 12.36
CA LYS A 344 -14.71 -0.03 12.11
C LYS A 344 -13.77 -0.84 11.21
N GLY A 345 -13.41 -0.31 10.04
CA GLY A 345 -12.40 -0.90 9.17
C GLY A 345 -11.01 -0.38 9.55
N MET A 346 -10.07 -1.26 9.81
CA MET A 346 -8.65 -0.91 9.92
C MET A 346 -8.10 -0.76 8.51
N TYR A 347 -7.33 0.31 8.24
CA TYR A 347 -6.81 0.53 6.88
C TYR A 347 -5.83 -0.56 6.47
N LEU A 348 -4.87 -0.87 7.30
CA LEU A 348 -3.85 -1.90 7.09
C LEU A 348 -3.33 -1.88 5.64
N PRO A 349 -2.69 -0.77 5.22
CA PRO A 349 -2.27 -0.62 3.83
C PRO A 349 -1.02 -1.43 3.53
N ASP A 350 -1.02 -2.14 2.41
CA ASP A 350 0.19 -2.65 1.79
C ASP A 350 0.81 -1.56 0.89
N GLY A 351 0.41 -1.48 -0.38
CA GLY A 351 0.97 -0.56 -1.36
C GLY A 351 0.79 0.91 -1.00
N ILE A 352 1.87 1.68 -1.14
CA ILE A 352 1.89 3.14 -0.95
C ILE A 352 2.65 3.82 -2.09
N ALA A 353 2.15 4.97 -2.56
CA ALA A 353 2.87 5.84 -3.50
C ALA A 353 2.76 7.30 -3.09
N ALA A 354 3.75 8.12 -3.48
CA ALA A 354 3.82 9.54 -3.15
C ALA A 354 3.78 10.42 -4.42
N TYR A 355 3.13 11.57 -4.33
CA TYR A 355 3.09 12.58 -5.40
C TYR A 355 2.94 13.99 -4.84
N SER A 356 3.28 14.98 -5.65
CA SER A 356 3.17 16.38 -5.24
C SER A 356 2.13 17.12 -6.08
N VAL A 357 1.32 17.92 -5.39
CA VAL A 357 0.36 18.86 -5.98
C VAL A 357 0.56 20.20 -5.29
N ASP A 358 0.75 21.26 -6.06
CA ASP A 358 0.97 22.63 -5.56
C ASP A 358 2.08 22.72 -4.49
N GLY A 359 3.13 21.93 -4.64
CA GLY A 359 4.29 21.88 -3.73
C GLY A 359 4.03 21.15 -2.41
N GLN A 360 2.89 20.48 -2.26
CA GLN A 360 2.56 19.62 -1.13
C GLN A 360 2.65 18.15 -1.51
N THR A 361 3.31 17.35 -0.70
CA THR A 361 3.35 15.90 -0.85
C THR A 361 2.07 15.27 -0.31
N TYR A 362 1.50 14.39 -1.12
CA TYR A 362 0.40 13.50 -0.79
C TYR A 362 0.83 12.05 -0.95
N LEU A 363 0.23 11.18 -0.15
CA LEU A 363 0.42 9.74 -0.21
C LEU A 363 -0.89 9.10 -0.62
N ILE A 364 -0.83 8.06 -1.42
CA ILE A 364 -1.96 7.18 -1.71
C ILE A 364 -1.64 5.78 -1.22
N THR A 365 -2.60 5.15 -0.53
CA THR A 365 -2.47 3.79 0.00
C THR A 365 -3.55 2.89 -0.57
N ALA A 366 -3.19 1.68 -0.93
CA ALA A 366 -4.11 0.57 -1.17
C ALA A 366 -4.33 -0.14 0.17
N ASN A 367 -5.58 -0.20 0.64
CA ASN A 367 -5.90 -0.65 1.99
C ASN A 367 -6.36 -2.12 1.94
N GLU A 368 -5.43 -3.03 1.76
CA GLU A 368 -5.65 -4.47 1.58
C GLU A 368 -6.23 -5.10 2.83
N GLY A 369 -5.53 -4.95 3.96
CA GLY A 369 -6.02 -5.43 5.24
C GLY A 369 -5.38 -6.70 5.75
N ASP A 370 -4.14 -6.98 5.45
CA ASP A 370 -3.51 -8.17 6.02
C ASP A 370 -3.24 -8.03 7.52
N ALA A 371 -2.96 -9.14 8.18
CA ALA A 371 -2.96 -9.20 9.62
C ALA A 371 -2.22 -10.42 10.14
N ARG A 372 -1.76 -10.39 11.39
CA ARG A 372 -1.01 -11.47 12.01
C ARG A 372 -1.92 -12.60 12.46
N ALA A 373 -1.94 -13.67 11.67
CA ALA A 373 -2.75 -14.82 11.99
C ALA A 373 -2.02 -16.13 11.73
N ASP A 374 -2.53 -17.24 12.33
CA ASP A 374 -1.95 -18.60 12.27
C ASP A 374 -0.43 -18.71 12.55
N TRP A 375 0.17 -17.68 13.17
CA TRP A 375 1.52 -17.78 13.67
C TRP A 375 1.61 -18.85 14.78
N PRO A 376 2.66 -19.64 14.83
CA PRO A 376 2.89 -20.51 15.97
C PRO A 376 2.79 -19.71 17.29
N GLY A 377 1.77 -20.01 18.09
CA GLY A 377 1.49 -19.35 19.37
C GLY A 377 0.69 -18.05 19.33
N PHE A 378 0.30 -17.55 18.17
CA PHE A 378 -0.52 -16.34 18.05
C PHE A 378 -1.43 -16.34 16.84
N ASN A 379 -2.62 -15.74 17.01
CA ASN A 379 -3.65 -15.69 15.99
C ASN A 379 -4.66 -14.59 16.35
N GLU A 380 -4.80 -13.51 15.56
CA GLU A 380 -5.68 -12.39 15.88
C GLU A 380 -7.07 -12.43 15.22
N GLU A 381 -7.28 -13.28 14.22
CA GLU A 381 -8.53 -13.26 13.47
C GLU A 381 -9.62 -14.16 14.04
N THR A 382 -10.84 -13.68 14.01
CA THR A 382 -12.04 -14.47 14.36
C THR A 382 -13.26 -13.99 13.58
N ARG A 383 -14.34 -14.75 13.65
CA ARG A 383 -15.64 -14.30 13.14
C ARG A 383 -16.45 -13.64 14.25
N VAL A 384 -17.26 -12.63 13.89
CA VAL A 384 -18.12 -11.92 14.86
C VAL A 384 -18.90 -12.89 15.72
N ARG A 385 -19.61 -13.88 15.15
CA ARG A 385 -20.39 -14.85 15.92
C ARG A 385 -19.55 -15.70 16.88
N THR A 386 -18.35 -16.07 16.47
CA THR A 386 -17.43 -16.85 17.31
C THR A 386 -16.83 -16.02 18.44
N HIS A 387 -16.56 -14.74 18.19
CA HIS A 387 -16.01 -13.84 19.17
C HIS A 387 -17.06 -13.33 20.16
N CYS A 388 -18.22 -12.95 19.66
CA CYS A 388 -19.29 -12.32 20.43
C CYS A 388 -20.26 -13.36 21.02
N THR A 389 -19.73 -14.32 21.80
CA THR A 389 -20.52 -15.43 22.37
C THR A 389 -21.64 -14.97 23.31
N ALA A 390 -21.52 -13.81 23.94
CA ALA A 390 -22.57 -13.17 24.72
C ALA A 390 -23.51 -12.28 23.87
N GLY A 391 -23.34 -12.28 22.55
CA GLY A 391 -24.06 -11.45 21.60
C GLY A 391 -23.46 -10.07 21.39
N LEU A 392 -24.10 -9.28 20.52
CA LEU A 392 -23.83 -7.86 20.35
C LEU A 392 -24.56 -7.06 21.43
N ASP A 393 -23.99 -5.93 21.86
CA ASP A 393 -24.60 -5.03 22.84
C ASP A 393 -25.82 -4.31 22.22
N PRO A 394 -27.07 -4.56 22.68
CA PRO A 394 -28.24 -3.94 22.11
C PRO A 394 -28.33 -2.43 22.36
N ALA A 395 -27.54 -1.89 23.27
CA ALA A 395 -27.43 -0.45 23.46
C ALA A 395 -26.67 0.26 22.33
N VAL A 396 -25.79 -0.49 21.64
CA VAL A 396 -24.99 -0.01 20.51
C VAL A 396 -25.57 -0.53 19.17
N PHE A 397 -25.98 -1.79 19.14
CA PHE A 397 -26.53 -2.45 17.96
C PHE A 397 -28.05 -2.66 18.12
N PRO A 398 -28.90 -1.75 17.61
CA PRO A 398 -30.35 -1.81 17.86
C PRO A 398 -31.02 -3.12 17.43
N ASP A 399 -30.47 -3.80 16.41
CA ASP A 399 -30.95 -5.11 15.92
C ASP A 399 -29.94 -6.23 16.20
N ALA A 400 -29.34 -6.21 17.38
CA ALA A 400 -28.26 -7.12 17.79
C ALA A 400 -28.55 -8.60 17.51
N ALA A 401 -29.80 -9.03 17.73
CA ALA A 401 -30.22 -10.42 17.54
C ALA A 401 -30.19 -10.87 16.07
N ASN A 402 -30.45 -9.98 15.12
CA ASN A 402 -30.38 -10.28 13.70
C ASN A 402 -28.97 -10.00 13.16
N LEU A 403 -28.30 -8.94 13.62
CA LEU A 403 -26.96 -8.58 13.16
C LEU A 403 -25.91 -9.66 13.47
N ILE A 404 -26.08 -10.46 14.55
CA ILE A 404 -25.16 -11.55 14.89
C ILE A 404 -25.31 -12.80 14.00
N LEU A 405 -26.36 -12.88 13.17
CA LEU A 405 -26.60 -14.01 12.28
C LEU A 405 -25.61 -14.02 11.11
N ASP A 406 -25.36 -15.19 10.54
CA ASP A 406 -24.44 -15.37 9.41
C ASP A 406 -24.89 -14.63 8.15
N SER A 407 -26.19 -14.43 7.97
CA SER A 407 -26.76 -13.59 6.91
C SER A 407 -26.53 -12.06 7.08
N ASN A 408 -25.81 -11.64 8.11
CA ASN A 408 -25.43 -10.25 8.38
C ASN A 408 -23.95 -10.20 8.79
N LEU A 409 -23.66 -9.84 10.05
CA LEU A 409 -22.27 -9.69 10.53
C LEU A 409 -21.65 -10.98 11.09
N GLY A 410 -22.45 -12.03 11.33
CA GLY A 410 -21.98 -13.21 12.07
C GLY A 410 -20.74 -13.88 11.49
N ARG A 411 -20.60 -13.88 10.17
CA ARG A 411 -19.45 -14.46 9.46
C ARG A 411 -18.31 -13.48 9.23
N LEU A 412 -18.55 -12.17 9.37
CA LEU A 412 -17.51 -11.16 9.12
C LEU A 412 -16.29 -11.43 9.99
N ARG A 413 -15.12 -11.42 9.38
CA ARG A 413 -13.83 -11.52 10.05
C ARG A 413 -13.47 -10.20 10.71
N ILE A 414 -13.10 -10.30 11.98
CA ILE A 414 -12.70 -9.17 12.83
C ILE A 414 -11.44 -9.52 13.59
N THR A 415 -10.66 -8.49 13.95
CA THR A 415 -9.61 -8.67 14.92
C THR A 415 -10.17 -8.72 16.32
N THR A 416 -9.50 -9.48 17.13
CA THR A 416 -9.69 -9.48 18.56
C THR A 416 -8.67 -8.57 19.28
N THR A 417 -7.75 -7.93 18.52
CA THR A 417 -6.69 -7.03 19.01
C THR A 417 -6.70 -5.69 18.27
N PRO A 418 -7.75 -4.88 18.37
CA PRO A 418 -7.87 -3.65 17.58
C PRO A 418 -6.76 -2.63 17.88
N ASN A 419 -6.32 -2.53 19.14
CA ASN A 419 -5.24 -1.63 19.57
C ASN A 419 -4.71 -2.04 20.95
N GLY A 420 -3.97 -3.15 21.01
CA GLY A 420 -3.19 -3.60 22.18
C GLY A 420 -3.87 -3.44 23.53
N GLY A 421 -4.97 -4.10 23.74
CA GLY A 421 -5.68 -4.09 25.01
C GLY A 421 -7.17 -3.77 24.97
N LEU A 422 -7.77 -3.36 23.83
CA LEU A 422 -9.23 -3.24 23.70
C LEU A 422 -9.87 -4.62 23.45
N THR A 423 -11.08 -4.92 24.00
CA THR A 423 -11.85 -6.13 23.69
C THR A 423 -12.98 -5.89 22.71
N GLY A 424 -13.33 -4.64 22.47
CA GLY A 424 -14.60 -4.34 21.83
C GLY A 424 -15.81 -4.91 22.59
N LYS A 425 -15.67 -5.19 23.90
CA LYS A 425 -16.72 -5.81 24.73
C LYS A 425 -17.05 -4.97 25.97
N ASN A 426 -18.30 -4.94 26.33
CA ASN A 426 -18.79 -4.34 27.57
C ASN A 426 -18.55 -5.27 28.80
N ALA A 427 -18.88 -4.80 29.99
CA ALA A 427 -18.74 -5.56 31.23
C ALA A 427 -19.59 -6.86 31.30
N ALA A 428 -20.61 -6.99 30.46
CA ALA A 428 -21.41 -8.21 30.32
C ALA A 428 -20.80 -9.20 29.30
N GLY A 429 -19.68 -8.89 28.69
CA GLY A 429 -19.03 -9.71 27.67
C GLY A 429 -19.65 -9.59 26.26
N GLN A 430 -20.63 -8.70 26.08
CA GLN A 430 -21.23 -8.45 24.78
C GLN A 430 -20.33 -7.54 23.94
N CYS A 431 -20.23 -7.80 22.63
CA CYS A 431 -19.47 -6.92 21.75
C CYS A 431 -20.18 -5.58 21.58
N ASN A 432 -19.50 -4.50 21.87
CA ASN A 432 -19.94 -3.12 21.68
C ASN A 432 -19.15 -2.36 20.61
N GLU A 433 -18.06 -2.95 20.09
CA GLU A 433 -17.30 -2.48 18.93
C GLU A 433 -16.84 -3.66 18.09
N LEU A 434 -16.80 -3.50 16.77
CA LEU A 434 -16.31 -4.51 15.81
C LEU A 434 -15.25 -3.85 14.91
N TYR A 435 -14.12 -4.54 14.70
CA TYR A 435 -12.99 -4.04 13.91
C TYR A 435 -12.64 -5.05 12.81
N ALA A 436 -13.01 -4.71 11.57
CA ALA A 436 -12.73 -5.54 10.39
C ALA A 436 -11.34 -5.24 9.82
N PHE A 437 -10.77 -6.21 9.13
CA PHE A 437 -9.51 -6.08 8.42
C PHE A 437 -9.71 -5.42 7.06
N GLY A 438 -8.78 -4.50 6.72
CA GLY A 438 -8.84 -3.68 5.53
C GLY A 438 -9.97 -2.65 5.56
N ALA A 439 -9.85 -1.65 4.74
CA ALA A 439 -10.89 -0.66 4.56
C ALA A 439 -11.67 -0.86 3.26
N ARG A 440 -11.33 -1.88 2.44
CA ARG A 440 -11.91 -2.16 1.12
C ARG A 440 -11.89 -0.92 0.22
N SER A 441 -10.85 -0.11 0.36
CA SER A 441 -10.73 1.20 -0.26
C SER A 441 -9.28 1.55 -0.53
N PHE A 442 -9.05 2.59 -1.32
CA PHE A 442 -7.80 3.33 -1.26
C PHE A 442 -8.01 4.65 -0.51
N SER A 443 -6.95 5.16 0.11
CA SER A 443 -6.99 6.44 0.82
C SER A 443 -5.91 7.39 0.33
N ILE A 444 -6.16 8.71 0.45
CA ILE A 444 -5.15 9.73 0.23
C ILE A 444 -4.90 10.48 1.54
N TRP A 445 -3.61 10.67 1.84
CA TRP A 445 -3.11 11.30 3.06
C TRP A 445 -2.25 12.50 2.69
N ALA A 446 -2.32 13.56 3.47
CA ALA A 446 -1.29 14.61 3.44
C ALA A 446 0.01 14.10 4.09
N SER A 447 1.16 14.70 3.80
CA SER A 447 2.48 14.27 4.30
C SER A 447 2.61 14.19 5.83
N GLY A 448 1.73 14.87 6.59
CA GLY A 448 1.61 14.73 8.05
C GLY A 448 0.72 13.56 8.49
N ILE A 449 0.42 12.61 7.60
CA ILE A 449 -0.42 11.42 7.82
C ILE A 449 -1.82 11.80 8.32
N SER A 450 -2.41 12.81 7.73
CA SER A 450 -3.82 13.15 7.92
C SER A 450 -4.60 12.79 6.67
N ARG A 451 -5.65 11.97 6.83
CA ARG A 451 -6.48 11.53 5.71
C ARG A 451 -7.21 12.70 5.07
N VAL A 452 -7.09 12.83 3.76
CA VAL A 452 -7.77 13.88 2.98
C VAL A 452 -8.87 13.32 2.08
N TYR A 453 -8.80 12.01 1.79
CA TYR A 453 -9.81 11.29 1.00
C TYR A 453 -9.81 9.79 1.34
N ASP A 454 -10.95 9.14 1.17
CA ASP A 454 -11.12 7.69 1.15
C ASP A 454 -12.14 7.35 0.06
N SER A 455 -11.88 6.29 -0.72
CA SER A 455 -12.77 5.88 -1.81
C SER A 455 -14.09 5.26 -1.33
N GLY A 456 -14.25 5.05 -0.04
CA GLY A 456 -15.48 4.51 0.54
C GLY A 456 -15.75 3.08 0.09
N ASP A 457 -16.98 2.81 -0.31
CA ASP A 457 -17.43 1.52 -0.83
C ASP A 457 -17.30 1.41 -2.38
N GLN A 458 -16.60 2.37 -3.02
CA GLN A 458 -16.57 2.45 -4.48
C GLN A 458 -15.95 1.20 -5.16
N LEU A 459 -14.97 0.53 -4.52
CA LEU A 459 -14.36 -0.66 -5.12
C LEU A 459 -15.40 -1.80 -5.23
N GLU A 460 -16.17 -2.05 -4.19
CA GLU A 460 -17.28 -3.02 -4.22
C GLU A 460 -18.39 -2.56 -5.18
N GLN A 461 -18.80 -1.29 -5.13
CA GLN A 461 -19.82 -0.74 -6.03
C GLN A 461 -19.44 -0.87 -7.52
N ARG A 462 -18.16 -0.76 -7.88
CA ARG A 462 -17.69 -0.88 -9.25
C ARG A 462 -17.53 -2.33 -9.72
N THR A 463 -17.25 -3.25 -8.80
CA THR A 463 -17.05 -4.67 -9.13
C THR A 463 -18.33 -5.49 -9.14
N GLN A 464 -19.43 -5.01 -8.54
CA GLN A 464 -20.69 -5.77 -8.44
C GLN A 464 -21.33 -6.16 -9.80
N ALA A 465 -20.99 -5.49 -10.87
CA ALA A 465 -21.58 -5.70 -12.20
C ALA A 465 -20.56 -6.13 -13.27
N LEU A 466 -19.48 -6.81 -12.86
CA LEU A 466 -18.50 -7.33 -13.80
C LEU A 466 -19.08 -8.47 -14.65
N PRO A 467 -18.81 -8.48 -15.98
CA PRO A 467 -19.36 -9.50 -16.87
C PRO A 467 -18.61 -10.83 -16.83
N ASN A 468 -17.37 -10.85 -16.34
CA ASN A 468 -16.40 -11.94 -16.50
C ASN A 468 -15.90 -12.55 -15.18
N VAL A 469 -16.26 -11.96 -14.05
CA VAL A 469 -15.92 -12.45 -12.69
C VAL A 469 -17.06 -12.11 -11.73
N LYS A 470 -17.28 -12.94 -10.74
CA LYS A 470 -18.32 -12.72 -9.74
C LYS A 470 -17.86 -11.73 -8.67
N PHE A 471 -18.82 -10.99 -8.13
CA PHE A 471 -18.60 -10.03 -7.06
C PHE A 471 -17.87 -10.67 -5.87
N ASN A 472 -16.90 -9.97 -5.33
CA ASN A 472 -16.04 -10.41 -4.22
C ASN A 472 -15.57 -11.88 -4.33
N ALA A 473 -15.31 -12.35 -5.56
CA ALA A 473 -14.69 -13.66 -5.76
C ALA A 473 -13.24 -13.66 -5.27
N SER A 474 -12.74 -14.81 -4.84
CA SER A 474 -11.32 -14.98 -4.51
C SER A 474 -10.47 -15.07 -5.78
N HIS A 475 -9.16 -14.82 -5.69
CA HIS A 475 -8.23 -14.96 -6.81
C HIS A 475 -8.15 -16.41 -7.35
N ASP A 476 -8.42 -17.41 -6.53
CA ASP A 476 -8.33 -18.84 -6.85
C ASP A 476 -9.67 -19.48 -7.22
N SER A 477 -10.78 -18.79 -7.00
CA SER A 477 -12.13 -19.29 -7.27
C SER A 477 -13.07 -18.20 -7.77
N ASP A 478 -14.05 -18.57 -8.62
CA ASP A 478 -15.10 -17.67 -9.07
C ASP A 478 -16.40 -17.87 -8.26
N THR A 479 -16.27 -17.92 -6.94
CA THR A 479 -17.41 -18.03 -6.04
C THR A 479 -17.99 -16.66 -5.77
N LEU A 480 -19.28 -16.47 -6.11
CA LEU A 480 -20.00 -15.24 -5.78
C LEU A 480 -19.88 -14.97 -4.29
N ASP A 481 -19.47 -13.76 -3.94
CA ASP A 481 -19.47 -13.27 -2.57
C ASP A 481 -18.43 -13.92 -1.64
N GLY A 482 -17.54 -14.75 -2.21
CA GLY A 482 -16.63 -15.60 -1.44
C GLY A 482 -15.69 -14.86 -0.49
N ARG A 483 -15.44 -13.57 -0.74
CA ARG A 483 -14.58 -12.70 0.09
C ARG A 483 -15.36 -11.66 0.90
N SER A 484 -16.68 -11.57 0.78
CA SER A 484 -17.47 -10.54 1.46
C SER A 484 -17.41 -10.67 2.98
N ALA A 485 -17.46 -11.88 3.52
CA ALA A 485 -17.25 -12.12 4.95
C ALA A 485 -15.79 -11.99 5.43
N THR A 486 -14.87 -11.55 4.57
CA THR A 486 -13.45 -11.35 4.88
C THR A 486 -13.02 -9.91 4.59
N LYS A 487 -12.22 -9.68 3.54
CA LYS A 487 -11.65 -8.37 3.20
C LYS A 487 -12.19 -7.77 1.88
N GLY A 488 -13.13 -8.46 1.21
CA GLY A 488 -13.75 -8.02 -0.05
C GLY A 488 -12.79 -8.05 -1.25
N PRO A 489 -12.68 -6.96 -2.04
CA PRO A 489 -11.89 -6.95 -3.28
C PRO A 489 -10.37 -6.93 -3.06
N GLU A 490 -9.89 -6.55 -1.89
CA GLU A 490 -8.50 -6.45 -1.46
C GLU A 490 -7.65 -5.63 -2.46
N PRO A 491 -7.69 -4.29 -2.37
CA PRO A 491 -6.74 -3.46 -3.10
C PRO A 491 -5.36 -3.59 -2.46
N GLU A 492 -4.36 -4.01 -3.23
CA GLU A 492 -3.02 -4.33 -2.75
C GLU A 492 -1.99 -3.37 -3.35
N GLY A 493 -1.67 -3.49 -4.64
CA GLY A 493 -0.71 -2.62 -5.29
C GLY A 493 -1.29 -1.28 -5.77
N VAL A 494 -0.51 -0.21 -5.67
CA VAL A 494 -0.84 1.09 -6.24
C VAL A 494 0.37 1.76 -6.89
N VAL A 495 0.21 2.21 -8.14
CA VAL A 495 1.22 3.01 -8.84
C VAL A 495 0.63 4.29 -9.41
N LEU A 496 1.44 5.34 -9.48
CA LEU A 496 1.05 6.64 -10.01
C LEU A 496 1.66 6.90 -11.39
N GLY A 497 0.84 7.44 -12.30
CA GLY A 497 1.26 7.89 -13.62
C GLY A 497 0.95 9.38 -13.83
N ARG A 498 1.98 10.21 -14.03
CA ARG A 498 1.78 11.60 -14.44
C ARG A 498 1.70 11.68 -15.96
N ILE A 499 0.62 12.24 -16.51
CA ILE A 499 0.36 12.38 -17.95
C ILE A 499 -0.13 13.81 -18.20
N GLY A 500 0.69 14.63 -18.84
CA GLY A 500 0.47 16.07 -18.91
C GLY A 500 0.37 16.69 -17.52
N SER A 501 -0.67 17.45 -17.24
CA SER A 501 -0.90 18.05 -15.93
C SER A 501 -1.67 17.14 -14.96
N LYS A 502 -2.09 15.94 -15.37
CA LYS A 502 -2.87 15.02 -14.55
C LYS A 502 -2.01 13.96 -13.88
N VAL A 503 -2.47 13.51 -12.71
CA VAL A 503 -1.93 12.36 -11.99
C VAL A 503 -3.02 11.30 -11.90
N TYR A 504 -2.71 10.10 -12.37
CA TYR A 504 -3.59 8.94 -12.32
C TYR A 504 -3.04 7.91 -11.34
N ALA A 505 -3.91 7.33 -10.53
CA ALA A 505 -3.61 6.17 -9.72
C ALA A 505 -4.13 4.91 -10.42
N PHE A 506 -3.27 3.90 -10.52
CA PHE A 506 -3.60 2.57 -11.00
C PHE A 506 -3.55 1.64 -9.79
N ILE A 507 -4.67 0.99 -9.48
CA ILE A 507 -4.87 0.23 -8.24
C ILE A 507 -5.22 -1.20 -8.63
N GLY A 508 -4.38 -2.17 -8.24
CA GLY A 508 -4.62 -3.59 -8.39
C GLY A 508 -5.62 -4.09 -7.33
N LEU A 509 -6.55 -4.94 -7.73
CA LEU A 509 -7.47 -5.62 -6.82
C LEU A 509 -7.10 -7.10 -6.76
N GLU A 510 -6.37 -7.51 -5.75
CA GLU A 510 -5.78 -8.85 -5.65
C GLU A 510 -6.82 -9.95 -5.81
N ARG A 511 -7.94 -9.89 -5.07
CA ARG A 511 -8.91 -10.99 -5.04
C ARG A 511 -9.85 -10.97 -6.25
N VAL A 512 -10.44 -9.85 -6.54
CA VAL A 512 -11.36 -9.73 -7.69
C VAL A 512 -10.59 -9.69 -9.01
N GLY A 513 -9.36 -9.20 -9.00
CA GLY A 513 -8.51 -9.05 -10.17
C GLY A 513 -8.67 -7.70 -10.85
N GLY A 514 -7.78 -7.43 -11.81
CA GLY A 514 -7.80 -6.24 -12.65
C GLY A 514 -7.28 -4.96 -12.01
N VAL A 515 -7.31 -3.87 -12.77
CA VAL A 515 -6.77 -2.56 -12.40
C VAL A 515 -7.82 -1.47 -12.50
N MET A 516 -8.12 -0.81 -11.39
CA MET A 516 -8.92 0.42 -11.35
C MET A 516 -8.07 1.65 -11.54
N VAL A 517 -8.58 2.64 -12.25
CA VAL A 517 -7.91 3.91 -12.51
C VAL A 517 -8.72 5.07 -11.97
N TYR A 518 -8.05 5.93 -11.20
CA TYR A 518 -8.61 7.18 -10.69
C TYR A 518 -7.75 8.37 -11.11
N ASP A 519 -8.38 9.47 -11.50
CA ASP A 519 -7.72 10.78 -11.60
C ASP A 519 -7.60 11.35 -10.18
N VAL A 520 -6.37 11.43 -9.68
CA VAL A 520 -6.04 11.91 -8.33
C VAL A 520 -5.35 13.28 -8.36
N THR A 521 -5.43 14.00 -9.49
CA THR A 521 -4.90 15.36 -9.65
C THR A 521 -5.43 16.32 -8.57
N GLN A 522 -6.67 16.09 -8.14
CA GLN A 522 -7.27 16.76 -6.99
C GLN A 522 -7.29 15.79 -5.78
N PRO A 523 -6.32 15.85 -4.86
CA PRO A 523 -6.20 14.84 -3.80
C PRO A 523 -7.42 14.73 -2.87
N ARG A 524 -8.24 15.78 -2.80
CA ARG A 524 -9.46 15.83 -1.96
C ARG A 524 -10.73 15.42 -2.72
N ALA A 525 -10.65 15.26 -4.03
CA ALA A 525 -11.78 14.93 -4.89
C ALA A 525 -11.35 14.04 -6.08
N PRO A 526 -10.76 12.86 -5.82
CA PRO A 526 -10.46 11.90 -6.87
C PRO A 526 -11.70 11.50 -7.66
N SER A 527 -11.52 11.22 -8.94
CA SER A 527 -12.61 10.76 -9.80
C SER A 527 -12.26 9.43 -10.48
N PHE A 528 -13.22 8.51 -10.47
CA PHE A 528 -13.08 7.24 -11.19
C PHE A 528 -12.95 7.50 -12.69
N VAL A 529 -12.02 6.80 -13.35
CA VAL A 529 -11.75 6.93 -14.78
C VAL A 529 -12.19 5.67 -15.52
N THR A 530 -11.62 4.52 -15.16
CA THR A 530 -11.93 3.23 -15.83
C THR A 530 -11.52 2.06 -14.93
N TYR A 531 -12.00 0.87 -15.29
CA TYR A 531 -11.59 -0.39 -14.69
C TYR A 531 -11.44 -1.43 -15.80
N LEU A 532 -10.29 -2.09 -15.84
CA LEU A 532 -10.04 -3.21 -16.74
C LEU A 532 -9.70 -4.46 -15.94
N ASN A 533 -10.49 -5.51 -16.11
CA ASN A 533 -10.25 -6.82 -15.54
C ASN A 533 -10.12 -7.84 -16.68
N THR A 534 -8.96 -8.47 -16.78
CA THR A 534 -8.64 -9.48 -17.82
C THR A 534 -8.77 -10.92 -17.30
N ARG A 535 -9.26 -11.07 -16.08
CA ARG A 535 -9.68 -12.33 -15.50
C ARG A 535 -10.98 -12.82 -16.14
N SER A 536 -11.16 -14.13 -16.23
CA SER A 536 -12.41 -14.78 -16.66
C SER A 536 -12.70 -15.98 -15.77
N GLY A 537 -13.62 -15.83 -14.82
CA GLY A 537 -13.85 -16.82 -13.77
C GLY A 537 -12.58 -17.03 -12.94
N ALA A 538 -12.14 -18.28 -12.79
CA ALA A 538 -10.89 -18.65 -12.11
C ALA A 538 -9.69 -18.79 -13.08
N THR A 539 -9.69 -18.05 -14.19
CA THR A 539 -8.62 -18.09 -15.21
C THR A 539 -8.27 -16.69 -15.71
N GLY A 540 -7.21 -16.57 -16.50
CA GLY A 540 -6.70 -15.30 -17.00
C GLY A 540 -5.65 -14.71 -16.06
N ASP A 541 -5.66 -13.38 -15.91
CA ASP A 541 -4.74 -12.70 -15.00
C ASP A 541 -5.34 -12.68 -13.57
N LEU A 542 -4.70 -13.35 -12.64
CA LEU A 542 -5.19 -13.59 -11.27
C LEU A 542 -4.18 -13.10 -10.25
N GLY A 543 -4.65 -12.37 -9.23
CA GLY A 543 -3.81 -11.84 -8.15
C GLY A 543 -2.85 -10.76 -8.65
N PRO A 544 -3.33 -9.57 -9.09
CA PRO A 544 -2.45 -8.45 -9.38
C PRO A 544 -1.84 -7.92 -8.08
N GLU A 545 -0.52 -7.97 -8.01
CA GLU A 545 0.31 -7.58 -6.87
C GLU A 545 1.18 -6.37 -7.25
N GLY A 546 2.29 -6.59 -7.97
CA GLY A 546 3.21 -5.54 -8.38
C GLY A 546 2.74 -4.77 -9.61
N LEU A 547 2.62 -3.45 -9.51
CA LEU A 547 2.29 -2.56 -10.62
C LEU A 547 3.46 -1.62 -10.92
N PHE A 548 3.73 -1.40 -12.21
CA PHE A 548 4.75 -0.46 -12.67
C PHE A 548 4.25 0.42 -13.83
N PHE A 549 4.40 1.74 -13.70
CA PHE A 549 4.03 2.69 -14.75
C PHE A 549 5.24 3.09 -15.60
N ILE A 550 5.13 2.91 -16.92
CA ILE A 550 6.14 3.34 -17.88
C ILE A 550 5.60 4.57 -18.62
N PRO A 551 6.15 5.78 -18.41
CA PRO A 551 5.69 6.98 -19.11
C PRO A 551 5.99 6.90 -20.62
N ALA A 552 5.23 7.62 -21.42
CA ALA A 552 5.36 7.62 -22.90
C ALA A 552 6.79 7.90 -23.37
N SER A 553 7.50 8.80 -22.69
CA SER A 553 8.89 9.18 -23.00
C SER A 553 9.93 8.07 -22.78
N LYS A 554 9.59 7.06 -21.98
CA LYS A 554 10.44 5.88 -21.69
C LYS A 554 9.91 4.59 -22.29
N SER A 555 8.69 4.62 -22.82
CA SER A 555 8.01 3.44 -23.36
C SER A 555 8.52 3.07 -24.75
N PRO A 556 8.74 1.77 -25.04
CA PRO A 556 9.25 1.32 -26.33
C PRO A 556 8.34 1.65 -27.52
N ASN A 557 7.03 1.78 -27.30
CA ASN A 557 6.05 2.12 -28.35
C ASN A 557 5.61 3.60 -28.32
N GLY A 558 6.21 4.42 -27.46
CA GLY A 558 5.90 5.85 -27.32
C GLY A 558 4.53 6.15 -26.69
N LYS A 559 3.87 5.17 -26.07
CA LYS A 559 2.62 5.33 -25.32
C LYS A 559 2.83 4.94 -23.86
N PRO A 560 2.13 5.56 -22.90
CA PRO A 560 2.25 5.13 -21.51
C PRO A 560 1.78 3.67 -21.36
N LEU A 561 2.48 2.90 -20.53
CA LEU A 561 2.14 1.52 -20.22
C LEU A 561 2.00 1.32 -18.71
N VAL A 562 1.14 0.37 -18.33
CA VAL A 562 1.10 -0.20 -16.98
C VAL A 562 1.45 -1.67 -17.10
N VAL A 563 2.47 -2.09 -16.38
CA VAL A 563 2.87 -3.49 -16.24
C VAL A 563 2.29 -4.00 -14.94
N VAL A 564 1.73 -5.21 -14.95
CA VAL A 564 1.15 -5.85 -13.78
C VAL A 564 1.71 -7.24 -13.64
N GLY A 565 2.33 -7.53 -12.50
CA GLY A 565 2.63 -8.88 -12.03
C GLY A 565 1.37 -9.47 -11.42
N ASN A 566 0.97 -10.66 -11.86
CA ASN A 566 -0.19 -11.37 -11.36
C ASN A 566 0.30 -12.66 -10.70
N GLU A 567 0.47 -12.62 -9.39
CA GLU A 567 1.11 -13.67 -8.59
C GLU A 567 0.44 -15.03 -8.79
N VAL A 568 -0.87 -15.08 -8.64
CA VAL A 568 -1.63 -16.35 -8.62
C VAL A 568 -1.66 -17.03 -9.99
N SER A 569 -1.75 -16.28 -11.08
CA SER A 569 -1.66 -16.85 -12.43
C SER A 569 -0.21 -16.99 -12.92
N GLY A 570 0.77 -16.40 -12.25
CA GLY A 570 2.16 -16.33 -12.70
C GLY A 570 2.31 -15.61 -14.03
N THR A 571 1.45 -14.61 -14.31
CA THR A 571 1.43 -13.87 -15.58
C THR A 571 1.85 -12.42 -15.39
N THR A 572 2.67 -11.91 -16.31
CA THR A 572 2.93 -10.49 -16.45
C THR A 572 2.05 -9.91 -17.53
N ALA A 573 1.16 -8.97 -17.21
CA ALA A 573 0.28 -8.31 -18.15
C ALA A 573 0.81 -6.92 -18.54
N ILE A 574 0.73 -6.57 -19.83
CA ILE A 574 1.11 -5.25 -20.34
C ILE A 574 -0.15 -4.52 -20.82
N PHE A 575 -0.50 -3.46 -20.10
CA PHE A 575 -1.62 -2.58 -20.46
C PHE A 575 -1.12 -1.30 -21.10
N GLN A 576 -1.64 -0.95 -22.26
CA GLN A 576 -1.45 0.36 -22.88
C GLN A 576 -2.49 1.34 -22.34
N VAL A 577 -2.02 2.53 -21.99
CA VAL A 577 -2.87 3.65 -21.61
C VAL A 577 -3.21 4.42 -22.88
N ASN A 578 -4.46 4.33 -23.34
CA ASN A 578 -4.97 5.05 -24.48
C ASN A 578 -5.59 6.38 -24.02
N LEU A 579 -5.16 7.49 -24.62
CA LEU A 579 -5.52 8.85 -24.23
C LEU A 579 -6.41 9.50 -25.28
N SER A 580 -7.42 10.25 -24.84
CA SER A 580 -8.21 11.19 -25.66
C SER A 580 -7.84 12.62 -25.26
N TYR A 581 -7.86 13.56 -26.24
CA TYR A 581 -7.49 14.95 -26.04
C TYR A 581 -8.62 15.91 -26.44
#